data_d1bff66d62fa5a638fd331570d5ff8ef
#
_entry.id   d1bff66d62fa5a638fd331570d5ff8ef
#
_cell.length_a   1.000
_cell.length_b   1.000
_cell.length_c   1.000
_cell.angle_alpha   90.00
_cell.angle_beta   90.00
_cell.angle_gamma   90.00
#
_symmetry.space_group_name_H-M   'P 1'
#
loop_
_entity.id
_entity.type
_entity.pdbx_description
1 polymer ?
#
loop_
_entity_poly.entity_id
_entity_poly.type
_entity_poly.pdbx_seq_one_letter_code
_entity_poly.pdbx_strand_id
1 'polypeptide(L)'
;MIKNPISKLLGAMHLIEPGTASKTGAKAAKDPGVRDAIDGNTAVILVEREASDAAGAYPITPSTNMGEYWSEAAAAGHVNVSGRPLIFLEPESEHAAAGVTAGMAMSGLRAVNFSSAQGVAFMHESLYGAVGKRLPYVLNMGCRAITKATLNVHCGHDDFHCVDDTGFIQVFAKNAQEAADLNLVARKAAELSLTPAIMGMD
;
A
#
# COMPACT_ATOMS: atom_id res chain seq x y z
N MET A 1 -18.35 30.69 -3.60
CA MET A 1 -17.12 29.90 -3.31
C MET A 1 -17.52 28.45 -3.08
N ILE A 2 -17.28 27.60 -4.05
CA ILE A 2 -17.54 26.17 -3.96
C ILE A 2 -16.44 25.59 -3.05
N LYS A 3 -16.79 25.18 -1.83
CA LYS A 3 -15.83 24.52 -0.94
C LYS A 3 -15.46 23.18 -1.55
N ASN A 4 -14.19 23.04 -1.93
CA ASN A 4 -13.63 21.84 -2.53
C ASN A 4 -13.92 20.60 -1.64
N PRO A 5 -14.62 19.57 -2.15
CA PRO A 5 -14.94 18.38 -1.37
C PRO A 5 -13.70 17.62 -0.86
N ILE A 6 -12.56 17.77 -1.52
CA ILE A 6 -11.27 17.17 -1.12
C ILE A 6 -10.79 17.76 0.22
N SER A 7 -10.99 19.05 0.48
CA SER A 7 -10.58 19.67 1.75
C SER A 7 -11.38 19.14 2.96
N LYS A 8 -12.64 18.75 2.75
CA LYS A 8 -13.45 18.08 3.78
C LYS A 8 -12.98 16.64 4.04
N LEU A 9 -12.54 15.95 2.98
CA LEU A 9 -12.05 14.59 3.07
C LEU A 9 -10.72 14.53 3.85
N LEU A 10 -9.78 15.43 3.53
CA LEU A 10 -8.49 15.55 4.20
C LEU A 10 -8.62 15.97 5.68
N GLY A 11 -9.53 16.89 5.98
CA GLY A 11 -9.83 17.28 7.36
C GLY A 11 -10.44 16.17 8.23
N ALA A 12 -11.15 15.22 7.64
CA ALA A 12 -11.73 14.08 8.35
C ALA A 12 -10.70 12.97 8.66
N MET A 13 -9.56 12.97 7.97
CA MET A 13 -8.52 11.93 8.13
C MET A 13 -7.49 12.25 9.21
N HIS A 14 -7.50 13.44 9.81
CA HIS A 14 -6.47 13.89 10.76
C HIS A 14 -5.03 13.59 10.27
N LEU A 15 -4.77 13.84 8.98
CA LEU A 15 -3.43 13.71 8.42
C LEU A 15 -2.53 14.71 9.14
N ILE A 16 -1.46 14.21 9.73
CA ILE A 16 -0.45 15.01 10.42
C ILE A 16 0.26 15.83 9.36
N GLU A 17 0.15 17.16 9.41
CA GLU A 17 0.91 18.03 8.53
C GLU A 17 2.41 17.88 8.79
N PRO A 18 3.26 17.74 7.73
CA PRO A 18 4.69 17.70 7.93
C PRO A 18 5.16 19.00 8.56
N GLY A 19 5.80 18.91 9.72
CA GLY A 19 6.22 19.93 10.65
C GLY A 19 6.68 21.28 10.10
N THR A 20 5.76 22.13 9.73
CA THR A 20 5.94 23.57 9.79
C THR A 20 5.44 24.02 11.16
N ALA A 21 6.34 24.47 12.00
CA ALA A 21 5.97 25.04 13.31
C ALA A 21 5.03 26.22 13.10
N SER A 22 3.73 25.96 13.07
CA SER A 22 2.68 26.98 13.08
C SER A 22 2.69 27.65 14.44
N LYS A 23 2.98 28.94 14.47
CA LYS A 23 2.88 29.80 15.67
C LYS A 23 1.43 30.12 16.09
N THR A 24 0.46 29.41 15.58
CA THR A 24 -0.95 29.55 15.98
C THR A 24 -1.28 28.41 16.93
N GLY A 25 -1.75 28.73 18.15
CA GLY A 25 -2.00 27.80 19.24
C GLY A 25 -2.94 26.62 18.95
N ALA A 26 -2.54 25.80 17.99
CA ALA A 26 -3.18 24.54 17.71
C ALA A 26 -3.00 23.61 18.92
N LYS A 27 -4.08 23.06 19.44
CA LYS A 27 -4.06 22.06 20.50
C LYS A 27 -3.14 20.92 20.05
N ALA A 28 -2.16 20.57 20.88
CA ALA A 28 -1.31 19.39 20.63
C ALA A 28 -2.20 18.16 20.34
N ALA A 29 -1.80 17.34 19.39
CA ALA A 29 -2.49 16.10 19.11
C ALA A 29 -2.60 15.27 20.40
N LYS A 30 -3.74 14.59 20.58
CA LYS A 30 -3.99 13.76 21.78
C LYS A 30 -2.94 12.65 21.91
N ASP A 31 -2.52 12.11 20.77
CA ASP A 31 -1.48 11.09 20.65
C ASP A 31 -0.44 11.59 19.64
N PRO A 32 0.63 12.31 20.08
CA PRO A 32 1.56 12.97 19.16
C PRO A 32 2.47 12.00 18.39
N GLY A 33 2.40 10.71 18.69
CA GLY A 33 3.29 9.70 18.13
C GLY A 33 4.70 9.73 18.75
N VAL A 34 5.51 8.78 18.35
CA VAL A 34 6.91 8.68 18.72
C VAL A 34 7.75 8.84 17.46
N ARG A 35 8.78 9.71 17.50
CA ARG A 35 9.74 9.83 16.40
C ARG A 35 10.64 8.60 16.40
N ASP A 36 10.75 7.97 15.23
CA ASP A 36 11.61 6.82 15.02
C ASP A 36 12.31 6.90 13.67
N ALA A 37 13.37 6.12 13.49
CA ALA A 37 14.08 5.96 12.23
C ALA A 37 13.73 4.59 11.67
N ILE A 38 12.80 4.55 10.72
CA ILE A 38 12.33 3.33 10.06
C ILE A 38 12.43 3.45 8.54
N ASP A 39 12.52 2.33 7.86
CA ASP A 39 12.44 2.28 6.40
C ASP A 39 10.98 2.30 5.90
N GLY A 40 10.80 2.42 4.58
CA GLY A 40 9.49 2.47 3.96
C GLY A 40 8.70 1.17 4.13
N ASN A 41 9.33 0.00 4.03
CA ASN A 41 8.67 -1.29 4.21
C ASN A 41 8.07 -1.41 5.62
N THR A 42 8.86 -1.05 6.63
CA THR A 42 8.41 -1.02 8.03
C THR A 42 7.25 -0.06 8.22
N ALA A 43 7.34 1.16 7.66
CA ALA A 43 6.28 2.16 7.75
C ALA A 43 4.95 1.65 7.15
N VAL A 44 5.02 1.01 5.98
CA VAL A 44 3.85 0.41 5.32
C VAL A 44 3.23 -0.69 6.17
N ILE A 45 4.04 -1.61 6.71
CA ILE A 45 3.52 -2.74 7.48
C ILE A 45 2.92 -2.32 8.81
N LEU A 46 3.47 -1.32 9.48
CA LEU A 46 2.87 -0.77 10.70
C LEU A 46 1.42 -0.27 10.46
N VAL A 47 1.14 0.22 9.28
CA VAL A 47 -0.21 0.69 8.89
C VAL A 47 -1.07 -0.46 8.37
N GLU A 48 -0.53 -1.26 7.44
CA GLU A 48 -1.33 -2.28 6.75
C GLU A 48 -1.80 -3.39 7.70
N ARG A 49 -0.97 -3.85 8.63
CA ARG A 49 -1.38 -4.87 9.60
C ARG A 49 -2.54 -4.43 10.52
N GLU A 50 -2.75 -3.10 10.64
CA GLU A 50 -3.87 -2.53 11.39
C GLU A 50 -5.08 -2.26 10.51
N ALA A 51 -4.85 -1.84 9.24
CA ALA A 51 -5.90 -1.39 8.34
C ALA A 51 -6.47 -2.51 7.46
N SER A 52 -5.75 -3.62 7.28
CA SER A 52 -6.10 -4.69 6.35
C SER A 52 -6.38 -6.02 7.07
N ASP A 53 -7.09 -6.92 6.37
CA ASP A 53 -7.49 -8.23 6.88
C ASP A 53 -6.61 -9.35 6.32
N ALA A 54 -6.16 -9.21 5.06
CA ALA A 54 -5.51 -10.28 4.33
C ALA A 54 -4.45 -9.76 3.34
N ALA A 55 -3.35 -10.49 3.21
CA ALA A 55 -2.31 -10.23 2.22
C ALA A 55 -2.06 -11.45 1.34
N GLY A 56 -1.97 -11.19 0.02
CA GLY A 56 -1.45 -12.14 -0.96
C GLY A 56 -0.17 -11.56 -1.55
N ALA A 57 0.98 -12.19 -1.34
CA ALA A 57 2.25 -11.69 -1.82
C ALA A 57 3.20 -12.81 -2.20
N TYR A 58 4.12 -12.53 -3.14
CA TYR A 58 5.25 -13.37 -3.47
C TYR A 58 6.55 -12.56 -3.30
N PRO A 59 7.59 -13.13 -2.67
CA PRO A 59 8.77 -12.35 -2.28
C PRO A 59 9.54 -11.81 -3.49
N ILE A 60 9.72 -10.51 -3.56
CA ILE A 60 10.57 -9.84 -4.54
C ILE A 60 11.21 -8.58 -3.93
N THR A 61 12.54 -8.47 -4.04
CA THR A 61 13.29 -7.31 -3.56
C THR A 61 12.93 -6.03 -4.37
N PRO A 62 12.72 -4.87 -3.70
CA PRO A 62 12.89 -4.58 -2.27
C PRO A 62 11.62 -4.78 -1.41
N SER A 63 10.50 -5.23 -1.96
CA SER A 63 9.23 -5.41 -1.23
C SER A 63 9.18 -6.65 -0.32
N THR A 64 10.19 -7.52 -0.38
CA THR A 64 10.23 -8.79 0.37
C THR A 64 9.90 -8.61 1.85
N ASN A 65 10.51 -7.63 2.51
CA ASN A 65 10.32 -7.41 3.94
C ASN A 65 8.86 -7.07 4.32
N MET A 66 8.08 -6.46 3.43
CA MET A 66 6.66 -6.22 3.71
C MET A 66 5.89 -7.55 3.88
N GLY A 67 6.11 -8.50 2.96
CA GLY A 67 5.51 -9.84 3.06
C GLY A 67 5.99 -10.62 4.28
N GLU A 68 7.29 -10.57 4.58
CA GLU A 68 7.88 -11.21 5.75
C GLU A 68 7.28 -10.69 7.06
N TYR A 69 7.27 -9.37 7.28
CA TYR A 69 6.70 -8.76 8.49
C TYR A 69 5.20 -9.00 8.63
N TRP A 70 4.47 -9.05 7.50
CA TRP A 70 3.06 -9.44 7.53
C TRP A 70 2.89 -10.90 7.97
N SER A 71 3.67 -11.81 7.37
CA SER A 71 3.65 -13.23 7.70
C SER A 71 3.99 -13.49 9.17
N GLU A 72 5.02 -12.82 9.70
CA GLU A 72 5.39 -12.88 11.10
C GLU A 72 4.25 -12.40 12.01
N ALA A 73 3.63 -11.27 11.70
CA ALA A 73 2.50 -10.75 12.46
C ALA A 73 1.31 -11.72 12.45
N ALA A 74 0.99 -12.28 11.28
CA ALA A 74 -0.08 -13.28 11.14
C ALA A 74 0.22 -14.54 11.96
N ALA A 75 1.45 -15.07 11.88
CA ALA A 75 1.89 -16.24 12.65
C ALA A 75 1.90 -15.98 14.18
N ALA A 76 2.19 -14.76 14.59
CA ALA A 76 2.13 -14.33 15.99
C ALA A 76 0.68 -14.12 16.51
N GLY A 77 -0.32 -14.27 15.64
CA GLY A 77 -1.73 -14.09 16.01
C GLY A 77 -2.14 -12.63 16.16
N HIS A 78 -1.50 -11.72 15.44
CA HIS A 78 -1.88 -10.31 15.44
C HIS A 78 -3.33 -10.13 15.01
N VAL A 79 -4.03 -9.24 15.71
CA VAL A 79 -5.43 -8.88 15.43
C VAL A 79 -5.47 -7.39 15.07
N ASN A 80 -6.04 -7.07 13.92
CA ASN A 80 -6.11 -5.71 13.42
C ASN A 80 -7.12 -4.84 14.19
N VAL A 81 -7.17 -3.54 13.89
CA VAL A 81 -8.09 -2.59 14.57
C VAL A 81 -9.58 -2.95 14.42
N SER A 82 -9.94 -3.80 13.46
CA SER A 82 -11.30 -4.31 13.28
C SER A 82 -11.60 -5.58 14.08
N GLY A 83 -10.65 -6.05 14.89
CA GLY A 83 -10.76 -7.28 15.69
C GLY A 83 -10.65 -8.56 14.87
N ARG A 84 -10.00 -8.53 13.70
CA ARG A 84 -9.83 -9.69 12.81
C ARG A 84 -8.37 -10.17 12.83
N PRO A 85 -8.13 -11.48 12.88
CA PRO A 85 -6.79 -12.04 12.71
C PRO A 85 -6.32 -11.81 11.26
N LEU A 86 -5.00 -11.61 11.11
CA LEU A 86 -4.40 -11.43 9.80
C LEU A 86 -4.35 -12.75 9.04
N ILE A 87 -4.69 -12.70 7.75
CA ILE A 87 -4.57 -13.83 6.81
C ILE A 87 -3.40 -13.56 5.87
N PHE A 88 -2.54 -14.56 5.66
CA PHE A 88 -1.45 -14.50 4.69
C PHE A 88 -1.51 -15.71 3.76
N LEU A 89 -1.30 -15.46 2.46
CA LEU A 89 -1.14 -16.51 1.48
C LEU A 89 -0.02 -16.13 0.52
N GLU A 90 1.01 -16.97 0.48
CA GLU A 90 2.12 -16.90 -0.46
C GLU A 90 1.93 -17.99 -1.54
N PRO A 91 1.52 -17.63 -2.74
CA PRO A 91 1.41 -18.57 -3.86
C PRO A 91 2.76 -18.72 -4.58
N GLU A 92 2.77 -19.42 -5.72
CA GLU A 92 3.98 -19.76 -6.47
C GLU A 92 4.55 -18.63 -7.35
N SER A 93 3.87 -17.49 -7.46
CA SER A 93 4.32 -16.35 -8.29
C SER A 93 3.59 -15.06 -7.97
N GLU A 94 4.13 -13.94 -8.45
CA GLU A 94 3.50 -12.63 -8.31
C GLU A 94 2.17 -12.55 -9.06
N HIS A 95 2.07 -13.20 -10.24
CA HIS A 95 0.81 -13.28 -10.99
C HIS A 95 -0.27 -13.99 -10.18
N ALA A 96 0.06 -15.13 -9.57
CA ALA A 96 -0.84 -15.84 -8.67
C ALA A 96 -1.17 -15.02 -7.41
N ALA A 97 -0.20 -14.28 -6.87
CA ALA A 97 -0.43 -13.39 -5.73
C ALA A 97 -1.44 -12.27 -6.05
N ALA A 98 -1.38 -11.70 -7.26
CA ALA A 98 -2.40 -10.75 -7.73
C ALA A 98 -3.80 -11.38 -7.78
N GLY A 99 -3.90 -12.62 -8.30
CA GLY A 99 -5.15 -13.38 -8.34
C GLY A 99 -5.71 -13.69 -6.95
N VAL A 100 -4.84 -14.11 -6.03
CA VAL A 100 -5.17 -14.35 -4.62
C VAL A 100 -5.70 -13.08 -3.94
N THR A 101 -4.98 -11.96 -4.11
CA THR A 101 -5.39 -10.67 -3.53
C THR A 101 -6.74 -10.21 -4.08
N ALA A 102 -6.96 -10.37 -5.38
CA ALA A 102 -8.24 -10.09 -6.00
C ALA A 102 -9.37 -10.98 -5.44
N GLY A 103 -9.10 -12.28 -5.23
CA GLY A 103 -10.04 -13.21 -4.60
C GLY A 103 -10.39 -12.84 -3.16
N MET A 104 -9.39 -12.41 -2.38
CA MET A 104 -9.59 -11.90 -1.02
C MET A 104 -10.50 -10.65 -1.03
N ALA A 105 -10.23 -9.70 -1.92
CA ALA A 105 -11.06 -8.50 -2.07
C ALA A 105 -12.49 -8.83 -2.54
N MET A 106 -12.67 -9.79 -3.44
CA MET A 106 -14.00 -10.30 -3.86
C MET A 106 -14.78 -10.92 -2.70
N SER A 107 -14.08 -11.51 -1.73
CA SER A 107 -14.68 -12.09 -0.53
C SER A 107 -15.06 -11.05 0.53
N GLY A 108 -14.83 -9.76 0.25
CA GLY A 108 -15.14 -8.66 1.16
C GLY A 108 -14.08 -8.38 2.22
N LEU A 109 -12.87 -8.94 2.06
CA LEU A 109 -11.73 -8.63 2.92
C LEU A 109 -11.02 -7.35 2.44
N ARG A 110 -10.50 -6.58 3.37
CA ARG A 110 -9.51 -5.53 3.07
C ARG A 110 -8.21 -6.21 2.70
N ALA A 111 -7.99 -6.37 1.41
CA ALA A 111 -6.82 -7.07 0.88
C ALA A 111 -5.67 -6.11 0.56
N VAL A 112 -4.44 -6.64 0.62
CA VAL A 112 -3.21 -5.96 0.27
C VAL A 112 -2.28 -6.90 -0.48
N ASN A 113 -1.45 -6.33 -1.36
CA ASN A 113 -0.38 -7.04 -2.05
C ASN A 113 0.93 -6.24 -1.91
N PHE A 114 2.06 -6.95 -1.94
CA PHE A 114 3.40 -6.37 -1.88
C PHE A 114 4.21 -6.89 -3.07
N SER A 115 4.72 -5.99 -3.92
CA SER A 115 5.50 -6.40 -5.08
C SER A 115 6.45 -5.29 -5.57
N SER A 116 7.25 -5.61 -6.58
CA SER A 116 8.28 -4.73 -7.16
C SER A 116 8.60 -5.18 -8.59
N ALA A 117 9.18 -4.30 -9.39
CA ALA A 117 9.89 -4.59 -10.63
C ALA A 117 9.19 -5.62 -11.55
N GLN A 118 9.91 -6.72 -11.84
CA GLN A 118 9.42 -7.78 -12.72
C GLN A 118 8.15 -8.44 -12.20
N GLY A 119 7.96 -8.52 -10.88
CA GLY A 119 6.74 -9.04 -10.28
C GLY A 119 5.52 -8.22 -10.66
N VAL A 120 5.65 -6.89 -10.66
CA VAL A 120 4.59 -5.97 -11.09
C VAL A 120 4.29 -6.16 -12.58
N ALA A 121 5.34 -6.21 -13.42
CA ALA A 121 5.18 -6.48 -14.84
C ALA A 121 4.53 -7.85 -15.11
N PHE A 122 4.87 -8.87 -14.31
CA PHE A 122 4.32 -10.22 -14.46
C PHE A 122 2.84 -10.29 -14.05
N MET A 123 2.39 -9.49 -13.10
CA MET A 123 0.96 -9.46 -12.71
C MET A 123 0.09 -8.51 -13.55
N HIS A 124 0.64 -7.79 -14.53
CA HIS A 124 0.00 -6.70 -15.27
C HIS A 124 -1.42 -7.07 -15.78
N GLU A 125 -1.58 -8.22 -16.42
CA GLU A 125 -2.88 -8.69 -16.90
C GLU A 125 -3.92 -8.82 -15.78
N SER A 126 -3.51 -9.36 -14.63
CA SER A 126 -4.40 -9.49 -13.46
C SER A 126 -4.86 -8.15 -12.90
N LEU A 127 -4.06 -7.09 -13.05
CA LEU A 127 -4.40 -5.75 -12.58
C LEU A 127 -5.58 -5.16 -13.39
N TYR A 128 -5.64 -5.36 -14.70
CA TYR A 128 -6.81 -4.99 -15.50
C TYR A 128 -8.07 -5.69 -15.00
N GLY A 129 -7.96 -6.99 -14.69
CA GLY A 129 -9.05 -7.77 -14.14
C GLY A 129 -9.58 -7.22 -12.82
N ALA A 130 -8.69 -6.74 -11.95
CA ALA A 130 -9.04 -6.14 -10.68
C ALA A 130 -9.81 -4.82 -10.84
N VAL A 131 -9.35 -3.95 -11.74
CA VAL A 131 -10.05 -2.69 -12.07
C VAL A 131 -11.41 -2.97 -12.68
N GLY A 132 -11.48 -3.86 -13.66
CA GLY A 132 -12.73 -4.24 -14.32
C GLY A 132 -13.78 -4.82 -13.38
N LYS A 133 -13.34 -5.53 -12.33
CA LYS A 133 -14.19 -6.08 -11.27
C LYS A 133 -14.42 -5.10 -10.12
N ARG A 134 -13.80 -3.92 -10.14
CA ARG A 134 -13.94 -2.86 -9.13
C ARG A 134 -13.54 -3.32 -7.73
N LEU A 135 -12.38 -3.96 -7.60
CA LEU A 135 -11.88 -4.55 -6.36
C LEU A 135 -11.01 -3.55 -5.59
N PRO A 136 -11.43 -3.03 -4.43
CA PRO A 136 -10.75 -1.96 -3.73
C PRO A 136 -9.63 -2.49 -2.82
N TYR A 137 -8.55 -3.00 -3.40
CA TYR A 137 -7.36 -3.37 -2.64
C TYR A 137 -6.19 -2.41 -2.90
N VAL A 138 -5.14 -2.49 -2.10
CA VAL A 138 -3.91 -1.71 -2.27
C VAL A 138 -2.76 -2.63 -2.65
N LEU A 139 -2.01 -2.26 -3.70
CA LEU A 139 -0.71 -2.82 -4.03
C LEU A 139 0.37 -1.86 -3.52
N ASN A 140 1.16 -2.28 -2.56
CA ASN A 140 2.30 -1.54 -2.07
C ASN A 140 3.56 -1.95 -2.84
N MET A 141 4.25 -0.97 -3.42
CA MET A 141 5.41 -1.18 -4.27
C MET A 141 6.65 -0.54 -3.65
N GLY A 142 7.67 -1.36 -3.32
CA GLY A 142 9.03 -0.87 -3.23
C GLY A 142 9.59 -0.77 -4.65
N CYS A 143 9.66 0.44 -5.20
CA CYS A 143 9.94 0.65 -6.61
C CYS A 143 11.38 0.29 -6.96
N ARG A 144 11.56 -0.38 -8.08
CA ARG A 144 12.84 -0.86 -8.60
C ARG A 144 12.85 -0.83 -10.12
N ALA A 145 14.02 -0.53 -10.69
CA ALA A 145 14.19 -0.60 -12.14
C ALA A 145 13.90 -2.01 -12.68
N ILE A 146 13.14 -2.10 -13.76
CA ILE A 146 12.90 -3.37 -14.46
C ILE A 146 14.16 -3.75 -15.22
N THR A 147 14.63 -4.99 -15.02
CA THR A 147 15.80 -5.54 -15.70
C THR A 147 15.60 -5.58 -17.22
N LYS A 148 16.51 -4.95 -17.95
CA LYS A 148 16.56 -5.00 -19.42
C LYS A 148 17.69 -5.91 -19.91
N ALA A 149 18.94 -5.48 -19.78
CA ALA A 149 20.11 -6.25 -20.20
C ALA A 149 20.84 -6.92 -19.04
N THR A 150 20.89 -6.30 -17.88
CA THR A 150 21.53 -6.80 -16.67
C THR A 150 20.60 -6.69 -15.49
N LEU A 151 20.78 -7.56 -14.48
CA LEU A 151 20.04 -7.47 -13.24
C LEU A 151 20.29 -6.10 -12.57
N ASN A 152 19.24 -5.40 -12.24
CA ASN A 152 19.29 -4.14 -11.51
C ASN A 152 18.32 -4.22 -10.32
N VAL A 153 18.85 -4.03 -9.11
CA VAL A 153 18.07 -4.04 -7.86
C VAL A 153 17.96 -2.65 -7.23
N HIS A 154 18.53 -1.65 -7.93
CA HIS A 154 18.47 -0.27 -7.45
C HIS A 154 17.14 0.39 -7.78
N CYS A 155 16.86 1.48 -7.08
CA CYS A 155 15.72 2.34 -7.30
C CYS A 155 15.55 2.70 -8.79
N GLY A 156 14.31 2.71 -9.21
CA GLY A 156 13.86 3.14 -10.52
C GLY A 156 12.34 3.12 -10.53
N HIS A 157 11.72 3.86 -11.44
CA HIS A 157 10.27 3.96 -11.49
C HIS A 157 9.67 3.23 -12.71
N ASP A 158 10.46 2.37 -13.34
CA ASP A 158 10.02 1.61 -14.52
C ASP A 158 8.83 0.71 -14.20
N ASP A 159 8.83 0.08 -13.02
CA ASP A 159 7.77 -0.79 -12.54
C ASP A 159 6.51 -0.01 -12.18
N PHE A 160 6.65 1.18 -11.57
CA PHE A 160 5.52 2.05 -11.26
C PHE A 160 4.83 2.52 -12.54
N HIS A 161 5.61 2.89 -13.56
CA HIS A 161 5.08 3.38 -14.83
C HIS A 161 4.65 2.26 -15.78
N CYS A 162 5.13 1.03 -15.62
CA CYS A 162 4.70 -0.08 -16.50
C CYS A 162 3.22 -0.47 -16.32
N VAL A 163 2.55 0.09 -15.32
CA VAL A 163 1.14 -0.19 -15.00
C VAL A 163 0.23 1.05 -15.04
N ASP A 164 0.71 2.15 -15.61
CA ASP A 164 -0.06 3.40 -15.76
C ASP A 164 -1.38 3.20 -16.53
N ASP A 165 -1.40 2.25 -17.44
CA ASP A 165 -2.54 1.94 -18.32
C ASP A 165 -3.60 1.03 -17.68
N THR A 166 -3.34 0.49 -16.49
CA THR A 166 -4.24 -0.49 -15.83
C THR A 166 -5.49 0.14 -15.24
N GLY A 167 -5.45 1.44 -14.94
CA GLY A 167 -6.55 2.18 -14.31
C GLY A 167 -6.55 2.15 -12.79
N PHE A 168 -5.47 1.69 -12.15
CA PHE A 168 -5.26 1.85 -10.72
C PHE A 168 -5.10 3.32 -10.35
N ILE A 169 -5.56 3.69 -9.16
CA ILE A 169 -5.17 4.96 -8.53
C ILE A 169 -3.71 4.83 -8.13
N GLN A 170 -2.84 5.73 -8.59
CA GLN A 170 -1.41 5.69 -8.27
C GLN A 170 -1.03 6.87 -7.39
N VAL A 171 -0.33 6.59 -6.29
CA VAL A 171 0.27 7.59 -5.39
C VAL A 171 1.71 7.19 -5.10
N PHE A 172 2.59 8.17 -4.90
CA PHE A 172 4.01 7.94 -4.67
C PHE A 172 4.50 8.69 -3.43
N ALA A 173 5.13 7.98 -2.51
CA ALA A 173 5.65 8.52 -1.26
C ALA A 173 7.11 8.91 -1.40
N LYS A 174 7.49 10.07 -0.87
CA LYS A 174 8.87 10.57 -0.90
C LYS A 174 9.71 10.22 0.34
N ASN A 175 9.08 9.66 1.36
CA ASN A 175 9.74 9.24 2.61
C ASN A 175 8.84 8.26 3.39
N ALA A 176 9.39 7.63 4.43
CA ALA A 176 8.69 6.63 5.23
C ALA A 176 7.39 7.15 5.89
N GLN A 177 7.35 8.42 6.33
CA GLN A 177 6.12 9.00 6.88
C GLN A 177 5.02 9.09 5.81
N GLU A 178 5.38 9.59 4.62
CA GLU A 178 4.41 9.64 3.51
C GLU A 178 3.99 8.25 3.05
N ALA A 179 4.87 7.24 3.11
CA ALA A 179 4.49 5.87 2.79
C ALA A 179 3.37 5.37 3.71
N ALA A 180 3.45 5.65 5.01
CA ALA A 180 2.37 5.34 5.95
C ALA A 180 1.10 6.14 5.68
N ASP A 181 1.20 7.45 5.49
CA ASP A 181 0.06 8.35 5.32
C ASP A 181 -0.68 8.10 4.00
N LEU A 182 0.07 8.02 2.88
CA LEU A 182 -0.47 7.79 1.55
C LEU A 182 -1.06 6.39 1.40
N ASN A 183 -0.56 5.41 2.15
CA ASN A 183 -1.16 4.09 2.20
C ASN A 183 -2.62 4.15 2.68
N LEU A 184 -2.89 4.85 3.79
CA LEU A 184 -4.26 5.06 4.29
C LEU A 184 -5.11 5.89 3.32
N VAL A 185 -4.51 6.88 2.66
CA VAL A 185 -5.19 7.68 1.63
C VAL A 185 -5.57 6.80 0.45
N ALA A 186 -4.63 5.99 -0.06
CA ALA A 186 -4.85 5.07 -1.17
C ALA A 186 -5.97 4.07 -0.85
N ARG A 187 -5.93 3.45 0.33
CA ARG A 187 -6.97 2.52 0.79
C ARG A 187 -8.34 3.20 0.83
N LYS A 188 -8.44 4.36 1.46
CA LYS A 188 -9.71 5.08 1.53
C LYS A 188 -10.23 5.51 0.16
N ALA A 189 -9.34 5.98 -0.72
CA ALA A 189 -9.70 6.32 -2.09
C ALA A 189 -10.19 5.08 -2.85
N ALA A 190 -9.50 3.95 -2.72
CA ALA A 190 -9.88 2.69 -3.34
C ALA A 190 -11.27 2.23 -2.89
N GLU A 191 -11.55 2.22 -1.59
CA GLU A 191 -12.85 1.80 -1.03
C GLU A 191 -13.99 2.74 -1.46
N LEU A 192 -13.77 4.05 -1.47
CA LEU A 192 -14.80 5.03 -1.84
C LEU A 192 -15.12 5.02 -3.34
N SER A 193 -14.12 4.75 -4.18
CA SER A 193 -14.28 4.72 -5.65
C SER A 193 -14.55 3.33 -6.21
N LEU A 194 -14.38 2.28 -5.40
CA LEU A 194 -14.33 0.88 -5.84
C LEU A 194 -13.32 0.70 -6.98
N THR A 195 -12.14 1.26 -6.80
CA THR A 195 -11.02 1.19 -7.75
C THR A 195 -9.76 0.85 -6.98
N PRO A 196 -9.00 -0.18 -7.37
CA PRO A 196 -7.79 -0.53 -6.64
C PRO A 196 -6.74 0.59 -6.72
N ALA A 197 -5.80 0.60 -5.78
CA ALA A 197 -4.76 1.63 -5.71
C ALA A 197 -3.37 1.02 -5.61
N ILE A 198 -2.37 1.76 -6.10
CA ILE A 198 -0.95 1.51 -5.94
C ILE A 198 -0.37 2.61 -5.06
N MET A 199 0.38 2.23 -4.03
CA MET A 199 1.22 3.13 -3.26
C MET A 199 2.68 2.75 -3.52
N GLY A 200 3.39 3.60 -4.27
CA GLY A 200 4.79 3.44 -4.60
C GLY A 200 5.71 4.19 -3.63
N MET A 201 6.88 3.64 -3.41
CA MET A 201 7.98 4.26 -2.64
C MET A 201 9.33 3.76 -3.14
N ASP A 202 10.39 4.54 -2.95
CA ASP A 202 11.78 4.14 -3.20
C ASP A 202 12.43 3.52 -1.96
#